data_a3863b9f9e96826eedcb2260b723db71
#
_entry.id   a3863b9f9e96826eedcb2260b723db71
#
_cell.length_a   1.000
_cell.length_b   1.000
_cell.length_c   1.000
_cell.angle_alpha   90.00
_cell.angle_beta   90.00
_cell.angle_gamma   90.00
#
_symmetry.space_group_name_H-M   'P 1'
#
loop_
_entity.id
_entity.type
_entity.pdbx_description
1 polymer ?
#
loop_
_entity_poly.entity_id
_entity_poly.type
_entity_poly.pdbx_seq_one_letter_code
_entity_poly.pdbx_strand_id
1 'polypeptide(L)'
;LANTHFMNSHGLPHPEHDTAARDLAVLARAMIYDHPQDYAVYGEQYFTFNNIRQMNRNELLGEPGVDGIKTGHTEEAGYCLVTSAERDGMRLIAVVLGTASKLARKEESRKMLGYGFRFYETPKVLTAGQSLSDPPVKVWKGAADTVRLGVTRDVHVTVPRGRAAELKAAYVIDEAHRAIEAPVEAGAVVGAVTVSLGEEAMLQEPLVTLDGVERGGFFGVFWDSIVLFFLKLFGQA
;
A
#
# COMPACT_ATOMS: atom_id res chain seq x y z
N LEU A 1 -6.45 2.22 14.68
CA LEU A 1 -7.20 1.07 15.21
C LEU A 1 -8.42 1.60 15.95
N ALA A 2 -9.62 1.46 15.38
CA ALA A 2 -10.81 2.10 15.93
C ALA A 2 -11.53 1.24 16.99
N ASN A 3 -11.30 -0.08 16.97
CA ASN A 3 -11.97 -1.05 17.82
C ASN A 3 -10.96 -1.97 18.52
N THR A 4 -9.86 -1.40 18.98
CA THR A 4 -8.79 -2.14 19.67
C THR A 4 -8.27 -1.33 20.84
N HIS A 5 -8.23 -1.97 22.01
CA HIS A 5 -7.63 -1.46 23.21
C HIS A 5 -6.71 -2.51 23.84
N PHE A 6 -5.40 -2.25 23.84
CA PHE A 6 -4.42 -3.15 24.42
C PHE A 6 -3.97 -2.64 25.79
N MET A 7 -4.25 -3.41 26.82
CA MET A 7 -3.83 -3.13 28.22
C MET A 7 -2.40 -3.57 28.50
N ASN A 8 -1.87 -4.49 27.69
CA ASN A 8 -0.52 -5.04 27.87
C ASN A 8 0.03 -5.54 26.52
N SER A 9 1.34 -5.72 26.45
CA SER A 9 2.06 -6.17 25.23
C SER A 9 2.13 -7.69 25.09
N HIS A 10 1.80 -8.46 26.12
CA HIS A 10 1.95 -9.92 26.13
C HIS A 10 0.64 -10.68 25.85
N GLY A 11 -0.51 -9.98 25.81
CA GLY A 11 -1.81 -10.56 25.47
C GLY A 11 -2.45 -11.39 26.58
N LEU A 12 -2.06 -11.18 27.85
CA LEU A 12 -2.78 -11.80 28.98
C LEU A 12 -4.14 -11.13 29.18
N PRO A 13 -5.16 -11.90 29.65
CA PRO A 13 -6.50 -11.38 29.82
C PRO A 13 -6.60 -10.14 30.71
N HIS A 14 -7.39 -9.18 30.27
CA HIS A 14 -7.84 -8.03 31.03
C HIS A 14 -9.22 -7.63 30.53
N PRO A 15 -10.16 -7.18 31.37
CA PRO A 15 -11.53 -6.86 30.96
C PRO A 15 -11.63 -5.83 29.82
N GLU A 16 -10.66 -4.91 29.73
CA GLU A 16 -10.60 -3.88 28.70
C GLU A 16 -9.60 -4.20 27.57
N HIS A 17 -9.08 -5.43 27.50
CA HIS A 17 -8.15 -5.85 26.46
C HIS A 17 -8.91 -6.51 25.32
N ASP A 18 -9.31 -5.71 24.34
CA ASP A 18 -10.12 -6.12 23.21
C ASP A 18 -9.49 -5.76 21.84
N THR A 19 -9.98 -6.39 20.80
CA THR A 19 -9.57 -6.12 19.44
C THR A 19 -10.63 -6.58 18.42
N ALA A 20 -10.52 -6.06 17.19
CA ALA A 20 -11.33 -6.49 16.06
C ALA A 20 -10.46 -7.09 14.95
N ALA A 21 -11.03 -8.01 14.17
CA ALA A 21 -10.30 -8.66 13.08
C ALA A 21 -9.74 -7.65 12.06
N ARG A 22 -10.50 -6.61 11.73
CA ARG A 22 -10.05 -5.54 10.82
C ARG A 22 -8.81 -4.81 11.36
N ASP A 23 -8.84 -4.48 12.64
CA ASP A 23 -7.73 -3.74 13.29
C ASP A 23 -6.47 -4.59 13.34
N LEU A 24 -6.59 -5.90 13.63
CA LEU A 24 -5.46 -6.82 13.56
C LEU A 24 -4.90 -6.98 12.15
N ALA A 25 -5.74 -6.94 11.12
CA ALA A 25 -5.27 -6.94 9.73
C ALA A 25 -4.47 -5.66 9.40
N VAL A 26 -4.93 -4.48 9.89
CA VAL A 26 -4.20 -3.21 9.74
C VAL A 26 -2.85 -3.27 10.47
N LEU A 27 -2.84 -3.77 11.71
CA LEU A 27 -1.61 -3.94 12.50
C LEU A 27 -0.64 -4.91 11.81
N ALA A 28 -1.15 -6.05 11.33
CA ALA A 28 -0.35 -7.04 10.60
C ALA A 28 0.26 -6.43 9.33
N ARG A 29 -0.52 -5.64 8.59
CA ARG A 29 -0.01 -4.92 7.41
C ARG A 29 1.12 -3.97 7.77
N ALA A 30 0.98 -3.18 8.83
CA ALA A 30 2.04 -2.28 9.31
C ALA A 30 3.31 -3.07 9.69
N MET A 31 3.19 -4.19 10.42
CA MET A 31 4.33 -5.04 10.75
C MET A 31 5.07 -5.55 9.50
N ILE A 32 4.35 -5.95 8.46
CA ILE A 32 4.95 -6.47 7.22
C ILE A 32 5.71 -5.38 6.48
N TYR A 33 5.13 -4.19 6.32
CA TYR A 33 5.66 -3.14 5.45
C TYR A 33 6.54 -2.12 6.16
N ASP A 34 6.27 -1.82 7.43
CA ASP A 34 7.01 -0.80 8.18
C ASP A 34 8.18 -1.42 8.98
N HIS A 35 8.08 -2.74 9.29
CA HIS A 35 9.08 -3.49 10.08
C HIS A 35 9.47 -4.83 9.44
N PRO A 36 9.90 -4.85 8.15
CA PRO A 36 10.13 -6.10 7.42
C PRO A 36 11.23 -6.98 8.01
N GLN A 37 12.23 -6.38 8.67
CA GLN A 37 13.32 -7.14 9.31
C GLN A 37 12.82 -7.90 10.55
N ASP A 38 12.01 -7.24 11.38
CA ASP A 38 11.41 -7.87 12.56
C ASP A 38 10.34 -8.89 12.15
N TYR A 39 9.62 -8.58 11.06
CA TYR A 39 8.60 -9.48 10.51
C TYR A 39 9.16 -10.84 10.09
N ALA A 40 10.37 -10.90 9.56
CA ALA A 40 11.01 -12.14 9.10
C ALA A 40 11.03 -13.25 10.18
N VAL A 41 11.11 -12.88 11.46
CA VAL A 41 11.13 -13.83 12.59
C VAL A 41 9.83 -14.65 12.68
N TYR A 42 8.70 -14.08 12.26
CA TYR A 42 7.39 -14.76 12.32
C TYR A 42 7.25 -15.91 11.31
N GLY A 43 8.10 -15.93 10.28
CA GLY A 43 8.18 -17.00 9.29
C GLY A 43 9.02 -18.20 9.72
N GLU A 44 9.77 -18.12 10.83
CA GLU A 44 10.59 -19.21 11.31
C GLU A 44 9.73 -20.38 11.79
N GLN A 45 9.90 -21.56 11.16
CA GLN A 45 9.15 -22.78 11.51
C GLN A 45 9.62 -23.40 12.82
N TYR A 46 10.89 -23.27 13.16
CA TYR A 46 11.50 -23.84 14.34
C TYR A 46 12.42 -22.84 15.03
N PHE A 47 12.37 -22.81 16.33
CA PHE A 47 13.30 -22.07 17.18
C PHE A 47 13.98 -23.01 18.16
N THR A 48 15.29 -22.88 18.33
CA THR A 48 16.08 -23.69 19.28
C THR A 48 16.65 -22.81 20.35
N PHE A 49 16.31 -23.06 21.59
CA PHE A 49 16.84 -22.38 22.76
C PHE A 49 17.23 -23.42 23.83
N ASN A 50 18.42 -23.29 24.43
CA ASN A 50 18.97 -24.26 25.39
C ASN A 50 18.89 -25.70 24.90
N ASN A 51 19.23 -25.98 23.65
CA ASN A 51 19.13 -27.30 22.98
C ASN A 51 17.70 -27.84 22.89
N ILE A 52 16.69 -27.09 23.19
CA ILE A 52 15.28 -27.48 23.03
C ILE A 52 14.76 -26.85 21.72
N ARG A 53 14.50 -27.71 20.74
CA ARG A 53 13.89 -27.32 19.46
C ARG A 53 12.37 -27.25 19.62
N GLN A 54 11.80 -26.10 19.32
CA GLN A 54 10.36 -25.86 19.40
C GLN A 54 9.83 -25.51 18.02
N MET A 55 8.68 -26.07 17.67
CA MET A 55 7.97 -25.73 16.45
C MET A 55 7.13 -24.48 16.66
N ASN A 56 7.05 -23.62 15.63
CA ASN A 56 6.14 -22.48 15.65
C ASN A 56 4.69 -22.97 15.81
N ARG A 57 3.92 -22.26 16.61
CA ARG A 57 2.50 -22.59 16.85
C ARG A 57 1.58 -22.26 15.67
N ASN A 58 2.07 -21.49 14.70
CA ASN A 58 1.39 -21.28 13.41
C ASN A 58 1.66 -22.50 12.52
N GLU A 59 0.76 -23.47 12.54
CA GLU A 59 0.88 -24.72 11.77
C GLU A 59 0.63 -24.55 10.26
N LEU A 60 0.38 -23.33 9.77
CA LEU A 60 0.31 -23.01 8.33
C LEU A 60 1.68 -22.69 7.75
N LEU A 61 2.69 -22.38 8.58
CA LEU A 61 4.06 -22.21 8.11
C LEU A 61 4.56 -23.49 7.43
N GLY A 62 5.11 -23.32 6.21
CA GLY A 62 5.46 -24.43 5.32
C GLY A 62 4.43 -24.71 4.23
N GLU A 63 3.23 -24.15 4.32
CA GLU A 63 2.32 -24.11 3.17
C GLU A 63 2.78 -23.02 2.16
N PRO A 64 2.45 -23.18 0.87
CA PRO A 64 2.94 -22.27 -0.15
C PRO A 64 2.69 -20.80 0.18
N GLY A 65 3.76 -20.00 0.25
CA GLY A 65 3.75 -18.56 0.46
C GLY A 65 3.43 -18.09 1.89
N VAL A 66 3.09 -18.98 2.83
CA VAL A 66 2.79 -18.58 4.23
C VAL A 66 4.07 -18.20 4.96
N ASP A 67 4.13 -16.96 5.46
CA ASP A 67 5.31 -16.35 6.08
C ASP A 67 5.07 -15.72 7.46
N GLY A 68 3.88 -15.89 8.04
CA GLY A 68 3.54 -15.35 9.37
C GLY A 68 2.09 -15.65 9.76
N ILE A 69 1.58 -15.13 10.83
CA ILE A 69 2.15 -14.17 11.77
C ILE A 69 2.09 -14.72 13.19
N LYS A 70 0.90 -14.68 13.84
CA LYS A 70 0.81 -14.95 15.28
C LYS A 70 -0.46 -15.68 15.67
N THR A 71 -0.28 -16.70 16.50
CA THR A 71 -1.39 -17.42 17.15
C THR A 71 -1.70 -16.80 18.53
N GLY A 72 -2.97 -16.86 18.93
CA GLY A 72 -3.42 -16.53 20.28
C GLY A 72 -4.34 -17.60 20.83
N HIS A 73 -4.41 -17.70 22.16
CA HIS A 73 -5.41 -18.50 22.85
C HIS A 73 -5.54 -18.07 24.31
N THR A 74 -6.78 -17.81 24.72
CA THR A 74 -7.23 -17.76 26.12
C THR A 74 -8.58 -18.50 26.18
N GLU A 75 -9.04 -18.86 27.38
CA GLU A 75 -10.36 -19.50 27.54
C GLU A 75 -11.50 -18.62 27.00
N GLU A 76 -11.38 -17.29 27.18
CA GLU A 76 -12.38 -16.31 26.75
C GLU A 76 -12.31 -16.02 25.26
N ALA A 77 -11.10 -15.85 24.71
CA ALA A 77 -10.91 -15.49 23.32
C ALA A 77 -10.97 -16.66 22.34
N GLY A 78 -10.91 -17.91 22.84
CA GLY A 78 -10.78 -19.10 22.00
C GLY A 78 -9.45 -19.15 21.24
N TYR A 79 -9.40 -19.95 20.18
CA TYR A 79 -8.19 -20.08 19.36
C TYR A 79 -8.19 -19.09 18.22
N CYS A 80 -7.16 -18.25 18.18
CA CYS A 80 -7.00 -17.14 17.23
C CYS A 80 -5.75 -17.31 16.37
N LEU A 81 -5.78 -16.81 15.14
CA LEU A 81 -4.64 -16.77 14.24
C LEU A 81 -4.75 -15.54 13.32
N VAL A 82 -3.70 -14.76 13.30
CA VAL A 82 -3.42 -13.83 12.19
C VAL A 82 -2.37 -14.49 11.32
N THR A 83 -2.66 -14.70 10.06
CA THR A 83 -1.71 -15.31 9.11
C THR A 83 -1.57 -14.47 7.85
N SER A 84 -0.38 -14.51 7.25
CA SER A 84 -0.07 -13.87 5.98
C SER A 84 0.50 -14.89 5.02
N ALA A 85 0.19 -14.71 3.75
CA ALA A 85 0.80 -15.45 2.66
C ALA A 85 0.99 -14.57 1.44
N GLU A 86 2.07 -14.81 0.70
CA GLU A 86 2.36 -14.14 -0.58
C GLU A 86 2.56 -15.16 -1.68
N ARG A 87 1.85 -14.97 -2.80
CA ARG A 87 1.95 -15.82 -4.01
C ARG A 87 1.86 -14.93 -5.24
N ASP A 88 2.79 -15.11 -6.17
CA ASP A 88 2.79 -14.40 -7.46
C ASP A 88 2.64 -12.88 -7.32
N GLY A 89 3.28 -12.28 -6.28
CA GLY A 89 3.21 -10.85 -5.98
C GLY A 89 1.92 -10.39 -5.31
N MET A 90 0.98 -11.30 -5.04
CA MET A 90 -0.23 -11.02 -4.27
C MET A 90 -0.04 -11.46 -2.81
N ARG A 91 -0.13 -10.50 -1.88
CA ARG A 91 -0.11 -10.78 -0.44
C ARG A 91 -1.51 -10.72 0.14
N LEU A 92 -1.84 -11.71 0.96
CA LEU A 92 -3.08 -11.77 1.72
C LEU A 92 -2.80 -11.88 3.22
N ILE A 93 -3.62 -11.23 4.02
CA ILE A 93 -3.65 -11.34 5.47
C ILE A 93 -5.02 -11.90 5.85
N ALA A 94 -5.05 -13.01 6.56
CA ALA A 94 -6.28 -13.58 7.10
C ALA A 94 -6.26 -13.50 8.63
N VAL A 95 -7.38 -13.04 9.20
CA VAL A 95 -7.57 -12.93 10.65
C VAL A 95 -8.73 -13.81 11.06
N VAL A 96 -8.46 -14.80 11.88
CA VAL A 96 -9.46 -15.74 12.41
C VAL A 96 -9.41 -15.66 13.92
N LEU A 97 -10.53 -15.35 14.54
CA LEU A 97 -10.68 -15.17 15.99
C LEU A 97 -11.77 -16.08 16.53
N GLY A 98 -11.64 -16.51 17.80
CA GLY A 98 -12.70 -17.16 18.53
C GLY A 98 -13.05 -18.59 18.10
N THR A 99 -12.13 -19.32 17.47
CA THR A 99 -12.43 -20.69 17.05
C THR A 99 -12.34 -21.69 18.22
N ALA A 100 -13.02 -22.83 18.10
CA ALA A 100 -13.13 -23.83 19.15
C ALA A 100 -11.84 -24.67 19.36
N SER A 101 -10.90 -24.68 18.41
CA SER A 101 -9.71 -25.52 18.50
C SER A 101 -8.54 -25.03 17.64
N LYS A 102 -7.34 -25.55 17.92
CA LYS A 102 -6.15 -25.34 17.08
C LYS A 102 -6.40 -25.77 15.63
N LEU A 103 -7.07 -26.90 15.44
CA LEU A 103 -7.40 -27.39 14.10
C LEU A 103 -8.39 -26.46 13.39
N ALA A 104 -9.43 -26.01 14.08
CA ALA A 104 -10.43 -25.11 13.51
C ALA A 104 -9.80 -23.78 13.05
N ARG A 105 -8.97 -23.13 13.88
CA ARG A 105 -8.30 -21.90 13.46
C ARG A 105 -7.38 -22.08 12.24
N LYS A 106 -6.68 -23.23 12.17
CA LYS A 106 -5.83 -23.58 11.03
C LYS A 106 -6.66 -23.73 9.75
N GLU A 107 -7.71 -24.56 9.81
CA GLU A 107 -8.57 -24.84 8.65
C GLU A 107 -9.31 -23.61 8.15
N GLU A 108 -9.87 -22.80 9.07
CA GLU A 108 -10.55 -21.57 8.68
C GLU A 108 -9.60 -20.54 8.06
N SER A 109 -8.38 -20.40 8.62
CA SER A 109 -7.36 -19.52 8.02
C SER A 109 -6.93 -20.02 6.64
N ARG A 110 -6.75 -21.34 6.46
CA ARG A 110 -6.44 -21.96 5.15
C ARG A 110 -7.55 -21.68 4.12
N LYS A 111 -8.81 -21.84 4.51
CA LYS A 111 -9.98 -21.56 3.65
C LYS A 111 -10.01 -20.11 3.22
N MET A 112 -9.78 -19.16 4.14
CA MET A 112 -9.76 -17.73 3.83
C MET A 112 -8.64 -17.38 2.84
N LEU A 113 -7.41 -17.85 3.08
CA LEU A 113 -6.30 -17.66 2.14
C LEU A 113 -6.60 -18.28 0.77
N GLY A 114 -7.10 -19.52 0.78
CA GLY A 114 -7.49 -20.24 -0.44
C GLY A 114 -8.59 -19.52 -1.22
N TYR A 115 -9.59 -18.95 -0.53
CA TYR A 115 -10.61 -18.12 -1.14
C TYR A 115 -10.00 -16.87 -1.80
N GLY A 116 -9.16 -16.14 -1.06
CA GLY A 116 -8.53 -14.93 -1.58
C GLY A 116 -7.69 -15.21 -2.83
N PHE A 117 -6.78 -16.17 -2.78
CA PHE A 117 -5.92 -16.52 -3.94
C PHE A 117 -6.70 -17.10 -5.13
N ARG A 118 -7.85 -17.72 -4.89
CA ARG A 118 -8.69 -18.28 -5.96
C ARG A 118 -9.51 -17.22 -6.67
N PHE A 119 -10.09 -16.28 -5.93
CA PHE A 119 -11.11 -15.36 -6.45
C PHE A 119 -10.62 -13.94 -6.67
N TYR A 120 -9.40 -13.61 -6.25
CA TYR A 120 -8.79 -12.30 -6.42
C TYR A 120 -7.47 -12.39 -7.17
N GLU A 121 -7.05 -11.27 -7.70
CA GLU A 121 -5.76 -11.04 -8.33
C GLU A 121 -5.27 -9.63 -8.03
N THR A 122 -3.95 -9.42 -8.08
CA THR A 122 -3.34 -8.13 -7.77
C THR A 122 -2.45 -7.66 -8.93
N PRO A 123 -3.06 -7.20 -10.04
CA PRO A 123 -2.30 -6.69 -11.17
C PRO A 123 -1.54 -5.42 -10.80
N LYS A 124 -0.38 -5.24 -11.44
CA LYS A 124 0.33 -3.96 -11.48
C LYS A 124 -0.40 -3.03 -12.46
N VAL A 125 -0.87 -1.89 -11.97
CA VAL A 125 -1.63 -0.89 -12.73
C VAL A 125 -0.74 0.23 -13.24
N LEU A 126 0.22 0.67 -12.40
CA LEU A 126 1.18 1.71 -12.75
C LEU A 126 2.60 1.22 -12.46
N THR A 127 3.54 1.63 -13.31
CA THR A 127 4.95 1.33 -13.15
C THR A 127 5.69 2.59 -12.67
N ALA A 128 6.55 2.42 -11.67
CA ALA A 128 7.42 3.49 -11.18
C ALA A 128 8.22 4.15 -12.31
N GLY A 129 8.25 5.48 -12.34
CA GLY A 129 8.99 6.24 -13.35
C GLY A 129 8.39 6.24 -14.77
N GLN A 130 7.28 5.55 -15.00
CA GLN A 130 6.56 5.62 -16.27
C GLN A 130 5.78 6.93 -16.36
N SER A 131 5.91 7.63 -17.50
CA SER A 131 5.12 8.83 -17.76
C SER A 131 3.64 8.49 -17.88
N LEU A 132 2.82 9.22 -17.15
CA LEU A 132 1.37 9.20 -17.22
C LEU A 132 0.83 10.38 -18.05
N SER A 133 1.66 11.40 -18.30
CA SER A 133 1.33 12.55 -19.14
C SER A 133 1.83 12.36 -20.56
N ASP A 134 0.92 12.39 -21.52
CA ASP A 134 1.22 12.40 -22.94
C ASP A 134 0.25 13.38 -23.63
N PRO A 135 0.77 14.53 -24.14
CA PRO A 135 2.16 15.01 -24.08
C PRO A 135 2.65 15.36 -22.65
N PRO A 136 3.97 15.49 -22.43
CA PRO A 136 4.53 16.01 -21.18
C PRO A 136 3.97 17.39 -20.82
N VAL A 137 3.88 17.68 -19.52
CA VAL A 137 3.26 18.90 -19.01
C VAL A 137 4.22 20.09 -19.12
N LYS A 138 3.70 21.26 -19.50
CA LYS A 138 4.48 22.49 -19.62
C LYS A 138 5.04 22.93 -18.27
N VAL A 139 6.32 23.33 -18.28
CA VAL A 139 6.99 23.99 -17.17
C VAL A 139 7.26 25.45 -17.56
N TRP A 140 6.88 26.35 -16.69
CA TRP A 140 7.13 27.77 -16.84
C TRP A 140 8.45 28.19 -16.21
N LYS A 141 9.14 29.17 -16.78
CA LYS A 141 10.42 29.71 -16.28
C LYS A 141 11.55 28.68 -16.19
N GLY A 142 11.40 27.53 -16.84
CA GLY A 142 12.31 26.42 -16.79
C GLY A 142 13.45 26.49 -17.82
N ALA A 143 14.54 25.76 -17.54
CA ALA A 143 15.58 25.46 -18.51
C ALA A 143 15.12 24.42 -19.55
N ALA A 144 14.09 23.63 -19.19
CA ALA A 144 13.34 22.78 -20.09
C ALA A 144 11.88 23.22 -20.15
N ASP A 145 11.23 23.06 -21.30
CA ASP A 145 9.87 23.53 -21.54
C ASP A 145 8.80 22.61 -20.95
N THR A 146 9.14 21.35 -20.66
CA THR A 146 8.19 20.33 -20.21
C THR A 146 8.79 19.41 -19.15
N VAL A 147 7.90 18.77 -18.37
CA VAL A 147 8.23 17.72 -17.39
C VAL A 147 7.28 16.56 -17.55
N ARG A 148 7.79 15.35 -17.37
CA ARG A 148 6.96 14.13 -17.30
C ARG A 148 6.40 13.98 -15.89
N LEU A 149 5.16 13.52 -15.81
CA LEU A 149 4.49 13.22 -14.55
C LEU A 149 4.27 11.72 -14.41
N GLY A 150 4.34 11.20 -13.19
CA GLY A 150 4.15 9.79 -12.93
C GLY A 150 4.06 9.47 -11.44
N VAL A 151 4.37 8.22 -11.09
CA VAL A 151 4.42 7.73 -9.71
C VAL A 151 5.83 7.26 -9.35
N THR A 152 6.20 7.32 -8.06
CA THR A 152 7.53 6.94 -7.59
C THR A 152 7.69 5.44 -7.32
N ARG A 153 6.58 4.69 -7.25
CA ARG A 153 6.57 3.25 -6.98
C ARG A 153 5.59 2.52 -7.90
N ASP A 154 5.80 1.22 -8.06
CA ASP A 154 4.84 0.35 -8.69
C ASP A 154 3.53 0.34 -7.91
N VAL A 155 2.40 0.47 -8.59
CA VAL A 155 1.07 0.48 -7.99
C VAL A 155 0.34 -0.80 -8.35
N HIS A 156 -0.03 -1.55 -7.33
CA HIS A 156 -0.78 -2.79 -7.43
C HIS A 156 -2.15 -2.63 -6.78
N VAL A 157 -3.19 -3.17 -7.40
CA VAL A 157 -4.55 -3.10 -6.86
C VAL A 157 -5.18 -4.48 -6.88
N THR A 158 -5.67 -4.93 -5.72
CA THR A 158 -6.37 -6.21 -5.60
C THR A 158 -7.81 -6.08 -6.04
N VAL A 159 -8.20 -6.89 -7.02
CA VAL A 159 -9.55 -6.92 -7.61
C VAL A 159 -10.07 -8.36 -7.73
N PRO A 160 -11.37 -8.57 -7.86
CA PRO A 160 -11.91 -9.88 -8.23
C PRO A 160 -11.28 -10.37 -9.53
N ARG A 161 -10.93 -11.65 -9.56
CA ARG A 161 -10.26 -12.27 -10.71
C ARG A 161 -11.07 -12.10 -12.00
N GLY A 162 -10.39 -11.70 -13.07
CA GLY A 162 -11.00 -11.42 -14.37
C GLY A 162 -11.47 -9.98 -14.55
N ARG A 163 -11.37 -9.13 -13.51
CA ARG A 163 -11.77 -7.72 -13.61
C ARG A 163 -10.58 -6.75 -13.78
N ALA A 164 -9.36 -7.26 -13.92
CA ALA A 164 -8.16 -6.42 -14.10
C ALA A 164 -8.26 -5.44 -15.28
N ALA A 165 -8.90 -5.86 -16.37
CA ALA A 165 -9.10 -5.02 -17.58
C ALA A 165 -10.06 -3.83 -17.35
N GLU A 166 -10.86 -3.84 -16.28
CA GLU A 166 -11.77 -2.74 -15.92
C GLU A 166 -11.08 -1.64 -15.11
N LEU A 167 -9.84 -1.89 -14.64
CA LEU A 167 -9.07 -0.90 -13.90
C LEU A 167 -8.69 0.27 -14.80
N LYS A 168 -8.92 1.48 -14.30
CA LYS A 168 -8.57 2.73 -14.97
C LYS A 168 -7.75 3.60 -14.02
N ALA A 169 -6.70 4.22 -14.56
CA ALA A 169 -5.94 5.23 -13.84
C ALA A 169 -6.21 6.59 -14.49
N ALA A 170 -6.53 7.58 -13.66
CA ALA A 170 -6.67 8.96 -14.06
C ALA A 170 -5.90 9.85 -13.10
N TYR A 171 -5.30 10.92 -13.60
CA TYR A 171 -4.60 11.87 -12.75
C TYR A 171 -5.24 13.25 -12.79
N VAL A 172 -5.07 13.98 -11.71
CA VAL A 172 -5.46 15.38 -11.56
C VAL A 172 -4.28 16.16 -11.03
N ILE A 173 -3.94 17.26 -11.67
CA ILE A 173 -2.96 18.24 -11.17
C ILE A 173 -3.69 19.17 -10.23
N ASP A 174 -3.14 19.42 -9.04
CA ASP A 174 -3.71 20.31 -8.06
C ASP A 174 -3.82 21.76 -8.60
N GLU A 175 -4.79 22.49 -8.13
CA GLU A 175 -4.98 23.90 -8.55
C GLU A 175 -3.74 24.77 -8.31
N ALA A 176 -3.04 24.51 -7.20
CA ALA A 176 -1.78 25.19 -6.87
C ALA A 176 -0.65 24.93 -7.87
N HIS A 177 -0.74 23.84 -8.65
CA HIS A 177 0.27 23.40 -9.60
C HIS A 177 -0.22 23.42 -11.05
N ARG A 178 -1.35 24.04 -11.35
CA ARG A 178 -1.84 24.19 -12.74
C ARG A 178 -0.79 24.79 -13.66
N ALA A 179 -0.02 25.74 -13.15
CA ALA A 179 1.18 26.23 -13.79
C ALA A 179 2.40 25.74 -13.00
N ILE A 180 3.04 24.64 -13.44
CA ILE A 180 4.28 24.17 -12.85
C ILE A 180 5.38 25.18 -13.19
N GLU A 181 5.95 25.82 -12.17
CA GLU A 181 7.01 26.82 -12.33
C GLU A 181 8.36 26.26 -11.86
N ALA A 182 9.40 26.47 -12.66
CA ALA A 182 10.78 26.11 -12.29
C ALA A 182 11.37 27.11 -11.27
N PRO A 183 12.28 26.67 -10.36
CA PRO A 183 12.84 25.31 -10.31
C PRO A 183 11.84 24.32 -9.70
N VAL A 184 11.78 23.11 -10.24
CA VAL A 184 11.03 22.00 -9.69
C VAL A 184 11.92 20.76 -9.61
N GLU A 185 11.94 20.10 -8.48
CA GLU A 185 12.74 18.91 -8.27
C GLU A 185 12.04 17.64 -8.79
N ALA A 186 12.80 16.62 -9.15
CA ALA A 186 12.25 15.29 -9.39
C ALA A 186 11.62 14.75 -8.10
N GLY A 187 10.44 14.16 -8.20
CA GLY A 187 9.67 13.66 -7.06
C GLY A 187 8.79 14.70 -6.38
N ALA A 188 8.76 15.96 -6.86
CA ALA A 188 7.84 16.97 -6.33
C ALA A 188 6.37 16.56 -6.58
N VAL A 189 5.55 16.56 -5.52
CA VAL A 189 4.12 16.24 -5.62
C VAL A 189 3.38 17.41 -6.27
N VAL A 190 2.66 17.14 -7.35
CA VAL A 190 1.92 18.14 -8.13
C VAL A 190 0.44 17.81 -8.28
N GLY A 191 0.00 16.70 -7.70
CA GLY A 191 -1.38 16.27 -7.79
C GLY A 191 -1.56 14.85 -7.27
N ALA A 192 -2.58 14.18 -7.80
CA ALA A 192 -2.92 12.80 -7.43
C ALA A 192 -3.29 11.95 -8.64
N VAL A 193 -2.96 10.66 -8.55
CA VAL A 193 -3.43 9.61 -9.47
C VAL A 193 -4.45 8.76 -8.74
N THR A 194 -5.65 8.63 -9.29
CA THR A 194 -6.68 7.73 -8.79
C THR A 194 -6.80 6.51 -9.68
N VAL A 195 -6.71 5.33 -9.07
CA VAL A 195 -7.04 4.07 -9.73
C VAL A 195 -8.44 3.65 -9.32
N SER A 196 -9.30 3.39 -10.31
CA SER A 196 -10.70 3.00 -10.09
C SER A 196 -11.04 1.68 -10.78
N LEU A 197 -12.03 0.96 -10.22
CA LEU A 197 -12.68 -0.21 -10.80
C LEU A 197 -14.13 0.17 -11.12
N GLY A 198 -14.41 0.43 -12.39
CA GLY A 198 -15.66 1.09 -12.78
C GLY A 198 -15.73 2.50 -12.21
N GLU A 199 -16.76 2.79 -11.38
CA GLU A 199 -16.95 4.08 -10.72
C GLU A 199 -16.33 4.14 -9.31
N GLU A 200 -15.90 3.00 -8.76
CA GLU A 200 -15.36 2.91 -7.40
C GLU A 200 -13.86 3.28 -7.40
N ALA A 201 -13.50 4.29 -6.61
CA ALA A 201 -12.10 4.62 -6.37
C ALA A 201 -11.46 3.59 -5.43
N MET A 202 -10.48 2.85 -5.95
CA MET A 202 -9.78 1.78 -5.21
C MET A 202 -8.59 2.31 -4.44
N LEU A 203 -7.83 3.24 -5.05
CA LEU A 203 -6.57 3.72 -4.52
C LEU A 203 -6.27 5.11 -5.06
N GLN A 204 -5.61 5.94 -4.25
CA GLN A 204 -5.06 7.22 -4.65
C GLN A 204 -3.56 7.27 -4.30
N GLU A 205 -2.74 7.70 -5.26
CA GLU A 205 -1.29 7.87 -5.12
C GLU A 205 -0.88 9.30 -5.47
N PRO A 206 0.20 9.81 -4.88
CA PRO A 206 0.76 11.11 -5.29
C PRO A 206 1.20 11.09 -6.75
N LEU A 207 0.77 12.09 -7.51
CA LEU A 207 1.32 12.40 -8.83
C LEU A 207 2.56 13.28 -8.65
N VAL A 208 3.68 12.82 -9.18
CA VAL A 208 4.95 13.53 -9.02
C VAL A 208 5.59 13.87 -10.35
N THR A 209 6.48 14.87 -10.32
CA THR A 209 7.42 15.13 -11.42
C THR A 209 8.44 14.02 -11.50
N LEU A 210 8.64 13.43 -12.68
CA LEU A 210 9.65 12.39 -12.89
C LEU A 210 11.04 12.95 -13.15
N ASP A 211 11.09 14.19 -13.64
CA ASP A 211 12.32 14.90 -13.97
C ASP A 211 12.40 16.17 -13.13
N GLY A 212 13.61 16.58 -12.77
CA GLY A 212 13.87 17.91 -12.23
C GLY A 212 14.04 18.91 -13.37
N VAL A 213 13.54 20.13 -13.19
CA VAL A 213 13.74 21.23 -14.15
C VAL A 213 14.28 22.44 -13.40
N GLU A 214 15.50 22.84 -13.74
CA GLU A 214 16.13 24.02 -13.18
C GLU A 214 15.54 25.30 -13.78
N ARG A 215 15.82 26.44 -13.12
CA ARG A 215 15.40 27.75 -13.59
C ARG A 215 16.07 28.09 -14.91
N GLY A 216 15.30 28.59 -15.86
CA GLY A 216 15.79 29.04 -17.17
C GLY A 216 16.56 30.36 -17.14
N GLY A 217 17.10 30.74 -18.29
CA GLY A 217 17.81 32.00 -18.47
C GLY A 217 16.89 33.24 -18.30
N PHE A 218 17.54 34.37 -18.04
CA PHE A 218 16.84 35.65 -17.73
C PHE A 218 15.71 36.02 -18.72
N PHE A 219 15.95 35.94 -20.01
CA PHE A 219 14.95 36.29 -21.04
C PHE A 219 13.76 35.35 -21.06
N GLY A 220 13.96 34.03 -20.90
CA GLY A 220 12.87 33.06 -20.83
C GLY A 220 12.01 33.26 -19.59
N VAL A 221 12.65 33.43 -18.43
CA VAL A 221 11.96 33.69 -17.16
C VAL A 221 11.15 34.98 -17.22
N PHE A 222 11.70 36.04 -17.82
CA PHE A 222 11.01 37.32 -17.97
C PHE A 222 9.76 37.19 -18.84
N TRP A 223 9.88 36.54 -19.99
CA TRP A 223 8.77 36.35 -20.93
C TRP A 223 7.67 35.46 -20.35
N ASP A 224 8.05 34.34 -19.75
CA ASP A 224 7.12 33.44 -19.05
C ASP A 224 6.39 34.16 -17.90
N SER A 225 7.06 35.03 -17.18
CA SER A 225 6.45 35.81 -16.09
C SER A 225 5.34 36.75 -16.59
N ILE A 226 5.54 37.37 -17.75
CA ILE A 226 4.52 38.23 -18.36
C ILE A 226 3.31 37.38 -18.80
N VAL A 227 3.57 36.26 -19.49
CA VAL A 227 2.50 35.39 -19.97
C VAL A 227 1.70 34.79 -18.80
N LEU A 228 2.37 34.30 -17.77
CA LEU A 228 1.72 33.78 -16.56
C LEU A 228 0.89 34.82 -15.83
N PHE A 229 1.37 36.06 -15.77
CA PHE A 229 0.61 37.15 -15.16
C PHE A 229 -0.75 37.35 -15.85
N PHE A 230 -0.77 37.36 -17.18
CA PHE A 230 -2.01 37.47 -17.94
C PHE A 230 -2.90 36.21 -17.82
N LEU A 231 -2.33 35.03 -17.86
CA LEU A 231 -3.09 33.77 -17.70
C LEU A 231 -3.76 33.71 -16.31
N LYS A 232 -3.03 34.06 -15.24
CA LYS A 232 -3.60 34.17 -13.88
C LYS A 232 -4.68 35.22 -13.77
N LEU A 233 -4.51 36.37 -14.44
CA LEU A 233 -5.53 37.45 -14.47
C LEU A 233 -6.83 37.02 -15.14
N PHE A 234 -6.75 36.14 -16.15
CA PHE A 234 -7.92 35.62 -16.88
C PHE A 234 -8.39 34.23 -16.35
N GLY A 235 -7.84 33.75 -15.24
CA GLY A 235 -8.24 32.45 -14.62
C GLY A 235 -7.90 31.20 -15.44
N GLN A 236 -6.87 31.28 -16.30
CA GLN A 236 -6.43 30.19 -17.19
C GLN A 236 -5.16 29.48 -16.69
N ALA A 237 -4.60 29.88 -15.56
CA ALA A 237 -3.40 29.27 -14.95
C ALA A 237 -3.55 29.14 -13.42
#